data_60f2d55289f8f1591c7acb7cf4f8de46
#
_entry.id   60f2d55289f8f1591c7acb7cf4f8de46
#
_cell.length_a   1.000
_cell.length_b   1.000
_cell.length_c   1.000
_cell.angle_alpha   90.00
_cell.angle_beta   90.00
_cell.angle_gamma   90.00
#
_symmetry.space_group_name_H-M   'P 1'
#
loop_
_entity.id
_entity.type
_entity.pdbx_description
1 polymer ?
#
loop_
_entity_poly.entity_id
_entity_poly.type
_entity_poly.pdbx_seq_one_letter_code
_entity_poly.pdbx_strand_id
1 'polypeptide(L)'
;MSSDGPAMLNPPHLSIVVPVYNEAAMLLAMAEELAPHFDDFAGRGRWQFVLVDNGSTDGSAAICAEIVRRWQGSVLVELDRPNYGEALCQGLAQAAGPWAFIINVDFWDVPFMRWCFRTRGVYDLVVGSKRADFSLNRQQGYRKLLSWGLNTVLQAVFGFVGSDTHGQKFVYLPVMRPIFRQCIMRRGQFDTEFTLRAARAQLWIAEVPVPIVELRKARNLMLHKIVRNFVDIRRLHRVMREVPIKAATRYHRWSREDVENLDGAQTVLLIEMGRLHRGTTVPIDSALNEPRDSTSYERKRGTGTAARS
;
A
#
# COMPACT_ATOMS: atom_id res chain seq x y z
N MET A 1 -23.70 -19.99 -26.94
CA MET A 1 -23.49 -18.54 -27.07
C MET A 1 -22.30 -18.19 -26.21
N SER A 2 -21.13 -18.05 -26.87
CA SER A 2 -19.84 -17.75 -26.24
C SER A 2 -19.88 -16.35 -25.64
N SER A 3 -19.60 -16.23 -24.33
CA SER A 3 -19.40 -14.97 -23.65
C SER A 3 -17.91 -14.56 -23.75
N ASP A 4 -17.48 -14.26 -24.98
CA ASP A 4 -16.19 -13.61 -25.18
C ASP A 4 -16.33 -12.11 -24.88
N GLY A 5 -16.15 -11.74 -23.62
CA GLY A 5 -15.80 -10.37 -23.26
C GLY A 5 -14.46 -10.01 -23.92
N PRO A 6 -14.22 -8.75 -24.32
CA PRO A 6 -13.00 -8.36 -24.99
C PRO A 6 -11.80 -8.75 -24.14
N ALA A 7 -10.98 -9.68 -24.66
CA ALA A 7 -9.75 -10.11 -24.03
C ALA A 7 -8.87 -8.88 -23.80
N MET A 8 -8.43 -8.66 -22.56
CA MET A 8 -7.44 -7.63 -22.27
C MET A 8 -6.19 -7.95 -23.09
N LEU A 9 -5.85 -7.08 -24.03
CA LEU A 9 -4.74 -7.25 -24.96
C LEU A 9 -3.37 -7.38 -24.26
N ASN A 10 -3.27 -6.93 -22.99
CA ASN A 10 -2.11 -7.12 -22.13
C ASN A 10 -2.57 -7.25 -20.66
N PRO A 11 -1.99 -8.18 -19.88
CA PRO A 11 -2.31 -8.27 -18.45
C PRO A 11 -1.92 -6.98 -17.74
N PRO A 12 -2.65 -6.54 -16.70
CA PRO A 12 -2.30 -5.35 -15.96
C PRO A 12 -0.92 -5.53 -15.28
N HIS A 13 -0.13 -4.47 -15.31
CA HIS A 13 1.17 -4.44 -14.64
C HIS A 13 1.05 -4.08 -13.16
N LEU A 14 -0.03 -3.39 -12.80
CA LEU A 14 -0.27 -2.85 -11.48
C LEU A 14 -1.69 -3.15 -11.04
N SER A 15 -1.85 -3.61 -9.81
CA SER A 15 -3.14 -3.76 -9.14
C SER A 15 -3.22 -2.83 -7.95
N ILE A 16 -4.37 -2.20 -7.74
CA ILE A 16 -4.65 -1.33 -6.60
C ILE A 16 -5.68 -2.03 -5.73
N VAL A 17 -5.22 -2.65 -4.64
CA VAL A 17 -6.06 -3.39 -3.71
C VAL A 17 -6.61 -2.44 -2.65
N VAL A 18 -7.92 -2.30 -2.61
CA VAL A 18 -8.62 -1.37 -1.71
C VAL A 18 -9.67 -2.13 -0.90
N PRO A 19 -9.43 -2.39 0.38
CA PRO A 19 -10.48 -2.88 1.28
C PRO A 19 -11.47 -1.74 1.57
N VAL A 20 -12.75 -2.00 1.34
CA VAL A 20 -13.84 -1.02 1.48
C VAL A 20 -14.78 -1.46 2.61
N TYR A 21 -15.04 -0.57 3.58
CA TYR A 21 -16.03 -0.82 4.62
C TYR A 21 -16.74 0.46 5.04
N ASN A 22 -17.98 0.65 4.56
CA ASN A 22 -18.78 1.83 4.82
C ASN A 22 -18.08 3.15 4.40
N GLU A 23 -17.68 3.22 3.12
CA GLU A 23 -16.92 4.31 2.51
C GLU A 23 -17.66 4.99 1.35
N ALA A 24 -18.98 4.83 1.24
CA ALA A 24 -19.77 5.32 0.11
C ALA A 24 -19.53 6.81 -0.21
N ALA A 25 -19.31 7.64 0.82
CA ALA A 25 -19.12 9.08 0.65
C ALA A 25 -17.82 9.48 -0.07
N MET A 26 -16.78 8.63 -0.04
CA MET A 26 -15.43 8.98 -0.52
C MET A 26 -14.93 8.08 -1.63
N LEU A 27 -15.50 6.90 -1.79
CA LEU A 27 -14.95 5.84 -2.62
C LEU A 27 -14.83 6.22 -4.10
N LEU A 28 -15.88 6.82 -4.69
CA LEU A 28 -15.85 7.22 -6.08
C LEU A 28 -14.86 8.37 -6.33
N ALA A 29 -14.84 9.37 -5.43
CA ALA A 29 -13.91 10.49 -5.52
C ALA A 29 -12.44 10.03 -5.44
N MET A 30 -12.13 9.06 -4.56
CA MET A 30 -10.82 8.43 -4.51
C MET A 30 -10.44 7.81 -5.86
N ALA A 31 -11.34 7.03 -6.46
CA ALA A 31 -11.06 6.36 -7.74
C ALA A 31 -10.85 7.37 -8.87
N GLU A 32 -11.66 8.43 -8.94
CA GLU A 32 -11.54 9.49 -9.94
C GLU A 32 -10.26 10.32 -9.79
N GLU A 33 -9.83 10.57 -8.55
CA GLU A 33 -8.57 11.28 -8.27
C GLU A 33 -7.35 10.43 -8.64
N LEU A 34 -7.37 9.14 -8.31
CA LEU A 34 -6.20 8.27 -8.49
C LEU A 34 -6.02 7.72 -9.90
N ALA A 35 -7.09 7.49 -10.64
CA ALA A 35 -7.02 6.88 -11.97
C ALA A 35 -6.08 7.61 -12.95
N PRO A 36 -6.08 8.97 -13.05
CA PRO A 36 -5.16 9.67 -13.92
C PRO A 36 -3.68 9.47 -13.54
N HIS A 37 -3.39 9.31 -12.25
CA HIS A 37 -2.03 9.04 -11.80
C HIS A 37 -1.58 7.63 -12.17
N PHE A 38 -2.47 6.64 -12.11
CA PHE A 38 -2.13 5.28 -12.55
C PHE A 38 -1.99 5.19 -14.06
N ASP A 39 -2.77 5.94 -14.83
CA ASP A 39 -2.58 6.08 -16.28
C ASP A 39 -1.19 6.66 -16.59
N ASP A 40 -0.72 7.64 -15.79
CA ASP A 40 0.57 8.29 -15.96
C ASP A 40 1.75 7.34 -15.66
N PHE A 41 1.74 6.60 -14.56
CA PHE A 41 2.90 5.77 -14.21
C PHE A 41 2.82 4.30 -14.64
N ALA A 42 1.65 3.71 -14.81
CA ALA A 42 1.53 2.33 -15.28
C ALA A 42 1.14 2.20 -16.75
N GLY A 43 0.59 3.28 -17.33
CA GLY A 43 0.01 3.31 -18.67
C GLY A 43 -1.47 2.97 -18.68
N ARG A 44 -2.23 3.64 -19.54
CA ARG A 44 -3.68 3.44 -19.69
C ARG A 44 -4.00 1.98 -20.01
N GLY A 45 -4.94 1.40 -19.25
CA GLY A 45 -5.38 0.01 -19.44
C GLY A 45 -4.35 -1.03 -18.95
N ARG A 46 -3.25 -0.62 -18.33
CA ARG A 46 -2.23 -1.51 -17.77
C ARG A 46 -2.28 -1.62 -16.24
N TRP A 47 -3.34 -1.16 -15.64
CA TRP A 47 -3.60 -1.25 -14.20
C TRP A 47 -5.06 -1.60 -13.95
N GLN A 48 -5.37 -2.03 -12.74
CA GLN A 48 -6.72 -2.39 -12.31
C GLN A 48 -6.97 -1.98 -10.87
N PHE A 49 -8.20 -1.61 -10.55
CA PHE A 49 -8.66 -1.65 -9.17
C PHE A 49 -9.06 -3.08 -8.79
N VAL A 50 -8.71 -3.48 -7.57
CA VAL A 50 -9.23 -4.67 -6.91
C VAL A 50 -9.93 -4.18 -5.65
N LEU A 51 -11.22 -3.92 -5.77
CA LEU A 51 -12.06 -3.43 -4.68
C LEU A 51 -12.59 -4.62 -3.89
N VAL A 52 -12.42 -4.60 -2.58
CA VAL A 52 -12.95 -5.64 -1.72
C VAL A 52 -13.97 -5.04 -0.77
N ASP A 53 -15.25 -5.19 -1.11
CA ASP A 53 -16.32 -4.82 -0.18
C ASP A 53 -16.31 -5.74 1.02
N ASN A 54 -16.01 -5.18 2.16
CA ASN A 54 -15.78 -5.89 3.41
C ASN A 54 -17.06 -5.97 4.27
N GLY A 55 -18.19 -6.30 3.62
CA GLY A 55 -19.50 -6.39 4.26
C GLY A 55 -20.08 -5.02 4.61
N SER A 56 -20.04 -4.07 3.68
CA SER A 56 -20.60 -2.72 3.88
C SER A 56 -22.14 -2.71 3.93
N THR A 57 -22.68 -1.70 4.60
CA THR A 57 -24.13 -1.51 4.79
C THR A 57 -24.63 -0.12 4.34
N ASP A 58 -23.77 0.69 3.75
CA ASP A 58 -24.03 2.11 3.40
C ASP A 58 -24.10 2.39 1.89
N GLY A 59 -24.18 1.35 1.06
CA GLY A 59 -24.19 1.49 -0.40
C GLY A 59 -22.81 1.44 -1.05
N SER A 60 -21.72 1.23 -0.31
CA SER A 60 -20.36 1.10 -0.84
C SER A 60 -20.23 0.01 -1.92
N ALA A 61 -20.91 -1.12 -1.75
CA ALA A 61 -20.89 -2.22 -2.72
C ALA A 61 -21.39 -1.79 -4.11
N ALA A 62 -22.45 -0.98 -4.16
CA ALA A 62 -22.97 -0.44 -5.43
C ALA A 62 -21.97 0.49 -6.12
N ILE A 63 -21.26 1.33 -5.35
CA ILE A 63 -20.21 2.22 -5.85
C ILE A 63 -19.01 1.40 -6.32
N CYS A 64 -18.61 0.35 -5.61
CA CYS A 64 -17.57 -0.59 -6.07
C CYS A 64 -17.93 -1.17 -7.45
N ALA A 65 -19.16 -1.63 -7.62
CA ALA A 65 -19.64 -2.16 -8.90
C ALA A 65 -19.62 -1.11 -10.02
N GLU A 66 -19.92 0.15 -9.70
CA GLU A 66 -19.81 1.27 -10.64
C GLU A 66 -18.36 1.50 -11.07
N ILE A 67 -17.42 1.56 -10.12
CA ILE A 67 -16.00 1.73 -10.39
C ILE A 67 -15.48 0.60 -11.30
N VAL A 68 -15.82 -0.65 -11.00
CA VAL A 68 -15.40 -1.80 -11.80
C VAL A 68 -15.92 -1.73 -13.25
N ARG A 69 -17.14 -1.24 -13.45
CA ARG A 69 -17.69 -1.02 -14.80
C ARG A 69 -16.98 0.11 -15.55
N ARG A 70 -16.55 1.16 -14.82
CA ARG A 70 -15.92 2.35 -15.42
C ARG A 70 -14.46 2.12 -15.79
N TRP A 71 -13.71 1.37 -14.99
CA TRP A 71 -12.30 1.05 -15.23
C TRP A 71 -12.14 -0.42 -15.60
N GLN A 72 -12.07 -0.68 -16.90
CA GLN A 72 -12.00 -2.03 -17.46
C GLN A 72 -10.82 -2.82 -16.87
N GLY A 73 -11.07 -4.10 -16.58
CA GLY A 73 -10.10 -5.00 -15.96
C GLY A 73 -10.10 -4.95 -14.42
N SER A 74 -10.82 -4.00 -13.82
CA SER A 74 -10.99 -3.94 -12.38
C SER A 74 -11.90 -5.08 -11.87
N VAL A 75 -11.74 -5.43 -10.59
CA VAL A 75 -12.42 -6.58 -9.96
C VAL A 75 -13.09 -6.13 -8.67
N LEU A 76 -14.31 -6.62 -8.44
CA LEU A 76 -15.01 -6.54 -7.16
C LEU A 76 -14.99 -7.91 -6.48
N VAL A 77 -14.64 -7.91 -5.19
CA VAL A 77 -14.78 -9.04 -4.29
C VAL A 77 -15.71 -8.60 -3.15
N GLU A 78 -16.70 -9.41 -2.81
CA GLU A 78 -17.65 -9.12 -1.74
C GLU A 78 -17.48 -10.12 -0.60
N LEU A 79 -17.43 -9.63 0.64
CA LEU A 79 -17.41 -10.42 1.85
C LEU A 79 -18.71 -10.25 2.61
N ASP A 80 -19.24 -11.33 3.16
CA ASP A 80 -20.51 -11.31 3.92
C ASP A 80 -20.42 -10.53 5.23
N ARG A 81 -19.22 -10.39 5.79
CA ARG A 81 -19.01 -9.74 7.10
C ARG A 81 -17.61 -9.10 7.19
N PRO A 82 -17.49 -8.03 8.02
CA PRO A 82 -16.22 -7.31 8.16
C PRO A 82 -15.07 -8.19 8.66
N ASN A 83 -14.03 -8.29 7.86
CA ASN A 83 -12.78 -8.95 8.21
C ASN A 83 -11.62 -8.36 7.36
N TYR A 84 -10.93 -7.36 7.89
CA TYR A 84 -9.93 -6.60 7.16
C TYR A 84 -8.81 -7.46 6.55
N GLY A 85 -8.24 -8.37 7.33
CA GLY A 85 -7.17 -9.24 6.84
C GLY A 85 -7.65 -10.23 5.78
N GLU A 86 -8.90 -10.70 5.87
CA GLU A 86 -9.51 -11.52 4.83
C GLU A 86 -9.71 -10.72 3.56
N ALA A 87 -10.20 -9.48 3.68
CA ALA A 87 -10.36 -8.59 2.55
C ALA A 87 -9.04 -8.37 1.80
N LEU A 88 -7.94 -8.12 2.53
CA LEU A 88 -6.62 -7.99 1.93
C LEU A 88 -6.15 -9.29 1.25
N CYS A 89 -6.38 -10.46 1.86
CA CYS A 89 -6.00 -11.72 1.25
C CYS A 89 -6.77 -12.01 -0.02
N GLN A 90 -8.08 -11.80 -0.02
CA GLN A 90 -8.92 -12.01 -1.19
C GLN A 90 -8.55 -11.01 -2.30
N GLY A 91 -8.34 -9.74 -1.96
CA GLY A 91 -7.91 -8.72 -2.90
C GLY A 91 -6.54 -9.03 -3.53
N LEU A 92 -5.55 -9.39 -2.72
CA LEU A 92 -4.23 -9.78 -3.23
C LEU A 92 -4.24 -11.06 -4.06
N ALA A 93 -5.19 -11.96 -3.81
CA ALA A 93 -5.39 -13.15 -4.64
C ALA A 93 -5.90 -12.80 -6.04
N GLN A 94 -6.75 -11.79 -6.17
CA GLN A 94 -7.32 -11.30 -7.43
C GLN A 94 -6.40 -10.32 -8.19
N ALA A 95 -5.35 -9.82 -7.55
CA ALA A 95 -4.40 -8.93 -8.20
C ALA A 95 -3.67 -9.65 -9.34
N ALA A 96 -3.86 -9.21 -10.59
CA ALA A 96 -3.36 -9.91 -11.78
C ALA A 96 -1.92 -9.54 -12.12
N GLY A 97 -1.49 -8.30 -11.86
CA GLY A 97 -0.16 -7.83 -12.18
C GLY A 97 0.95 -8.34 -11.24
N PRO A 98 2.22 -8.11 -11.59
CA PRO A 98 3.35 -8.42 -10.72
C PRO A 98 3.46 -7.46 -9.51
N TRP A 99 2.85 -6.28 -9.60
CA TRP A 99 2.92 -5.23 -8.58
C TRP A 99 1.55 -4.91 -8.03
N ALA A 100 1.46 -4.65 -6.73
CA ALA A 100 0.23 -4.17 -6.13
C ALA A 100 0.48 -3.06 -5.12
N PHE A 101 -0.37 -2.02 -5.15
CA PHE A 101 -0.59 -1.12 -4.03
C PHE A 101 -1.68 -1.69 -3.12
N ILE A 102 -1.49 -1.53 -1.82
CA ILE A 102 -2.52 -1.73 -0.79
C ILE A 102 -2.76 -0.36 -0.18
N ILE A 103 -3.94 0.19 -0.37
CA ILE A 103 -4.33 1.52 0.12
C ILE A 103 -5.69 1.47 0.80
N ASN A 104 -5.98 2.48 1.62
CA ASN A 104 -7.30 2.68 2.20
C ASN A 104 -8.05 3.79 1.46
N VAL A 105 -9.38 3.77 1.50
CA VAL A 105 -10.23 4.77 0.84
C VAL A 105 -10.02 6.18 1.40
N ASP A 106 -9.65 6.30 2.66
CA ASP A 106 -9.47 7.57 3.37
C ASP A 106 -8.00 8.02 3.48
N PHE A 107 -7.06 7.26 2.91
CA PHE A 107 -5.65 7.61 2.99
C PHE A 107 -4.83 7.03 1.83
N TRP A 108 -4.29 7.91 1.01
CA TRP A 108 -3.31 7.63 -0.03
C TRP A 108 -2.32 8.80 -0.17
N ASP A 109 -1.15 8.51 -0.72
CA ASP A 109 -0.12 9.52 -0.99
C ASP A 109 0.46 9.29 -2.39
N VAL A 110 0.13 10.17 -3.32
CA VAL A 110 0.55 10.06 -4.73
C VAL A 110 2.06 10.17 -4.89
N PRO A 111 2.78 11.08 -4.20
CA PRO A 111 4.24 11.10 -4.21
C PRO A 111 4.87 9.78 -3.82
N PHE A 112 4.38 9.14 -2.75
CA PHE A 112 4.81 7.79 -2.34
C PHE A 112 4.56 6.76 -3.44
N MET A 113 3.36 6.75 -4.03
CA MET A 113 3.02 5.80 -5.09
C MET A 113 3.93 5.98 -6.31
N ARG A 114 4.19 7.21 -6.71
CA ARG A 114 5.10 7.53 -7.83
C ARG A 114 6.52 7.07 -7.52
N TRP A 115 7.02 7.32 -6.33
CA TRP A 115 8.33 6.86 -5.88
C TRP A 115 8.41 5.32 -5.91
N CYS A 116 7.43 4.62 -5.35
CA CYS A 116 7.37 3.16 -5.35
C CYS A 116 7.39 2.59 -6.78
N PHE A 117 6.62 3.18 -7.69
CA PHE A 117 6.55 2.69 -9.06
C PHE A 117 7.84 2.98 -9.84
N ARG A 118 8.50 4.11 -9.59
CA ARG A 118 9.83 4.42 -10.16
C ARG A 118 10.89 3.45 -9.67
N THR A 119 10.90 3.09 -8.39
CA THR A 119 11.88 2.19 -7.76
C THR A 119 11.44 0.71 -7.77
N ARG A 120 10.40 0.37 -8.54
CA ARG A 120 9.95 -1.02 -8.64
C ARG A 120 11.06 -1.94 -9.13
N GLY A 121 11.12 -3.13 -8.56
CA GLY A 121 12.24 -4.04 -8.85
C GLY A 121 13.39 -3.97 -7.85
N VAL A 122 13.47 -2.92 -7.02
CA VAL A 122 14.46 -2.83 -5.93
C VAL A 122 14.00 -3.60 -4.70
N TYR A 123 12.78 -3.29 -4.25
CA TYR A 123 12.22 -3.84 -3.02
C TYR A 123 11.09 -4.83 -3.30
N ASP A 124 10.91 -5.78 -2.39
CA ASP A 124 9.80 -6.73 -2.43
C ASP A 124 8.57 -6.19 -1.72
N LEU A 125 8.81 -5.35 -0.71
CA LEU A 125 7.80 -4.64 0.07
C LEU A 125 8.27 -3.23 0.36
N VAL A 126 7.45 -2.24 0.04
CA VAL A 126 7.64 -0.85 0.50
C VAL A 126 6.48 -0.50 1.42
N VAL A 127 6.79 0.05 2.58
CA VAL A 127 5.81 0.51 3.58
C VAL A 127 5.87 2.03 3.67
N GLY A 128 4.76 2.69 3.41
CA GLY A 128 4.61 4.12 3.66
C GLY A 128 4.41 4.36 5.16
N SER A 129 5.43 4.88 5.83
CA SER A 129 5.43 5.03 7.27
C SER A 129 5.15 6.46 7.69
N LYS A 130 4.13 6.61 8.51
CA LYS A 130 3.82 7.86 9.22
C LYS A 130 4.76 8.16 10.39
N ARG A 131 5.68 7.25 10.67
CA ARG A 131 6.55 7.28 11.84
C ARG A 131 8.02 7.39 11.44
N ALA A 132 8.35 7.18 10.18
CA ALA A 132 9.69 7.36 9.66
C ALA A 132 10.17 8.81 9.80
N ASP A 133 9.24 9.78 9.74
CA ASP A 133 9.51 11.20 10.01
C ASP A 133 8.49 11.75 11.02
N PHE A 134 8.95 12.05 12.24
CA PHE A 134 8.11 12.60 13.31
C PHE A 134 7.60 14.02 13.02
N SER A 135 8.28 14.79 12.18
CA SER A 135 7.87 16.16 11.80
C SER A 135 6.57 16.16 10.99
N LEU A 136 6.33 15.10 10.22
CA LEU A 136 5.13 14.90 9.40
C LEU A 136 3.94 14.36 10.20
N ASN A 137 4.17 13.92 11.45
CA ASN A 137 3.14 13.29 12.25
C ASN A 137 2.32 14.30 13.05
N ARG A 138 1.16 14.71 12.54
CA ARG A 138 0.20 15.62 13.19
C ARG A 138 -0.80 14.94 14.13
N GLN A 139 -0.57 13.69 14.54
CA GLN A 139 -1.44 12.96 15.46
C GLN A 139 -1.41 13.54 16.89
N GLN A 140 -2.51 13.36 17.63
CA GLN A 140 -2.60 13.75 19.06
C GLN A 140 -1.58 12.98 19.91
N GLY A 141 -1.01 13.66 20.93
CA GLY A 141 0.12 13.15 21.72
C GLY A 141 -0.05 11.76 22.31
N TYR A 142 -1.24 11.42 22.83
CA TYR A 142 -1.52 10.09 23.39
C TYR A 142 -1.50 8.96 22.34
N ARG A 143 -1.88 9.26 21.09
CA ARG A 143 -1.80 8.28 19.97
C ARG A 143 -0.36 8.02 19.57
N LYS A 144 0.48 9.06 19.63
CA LYS A 144 1.93 8.92 19.43
C LYS A 144 2.52 7.98 20.48
N LEU A 145 2.14 8.15 21.75
CA LEU A 145 2.62 7.32 22.87
C LEU A 145 2.17 5.85 22.72
N LEU A 146 0.89 5.60 22.44
CA LEU A 146 0.38 4.24 22.22
C LEU A 146 1.05 3.56 21.04
N SER A 147 1.22 4.27 19.95
CA SER A 147 1.92 3.79 18.77
C SER A 147 3.38 3.50 19.08
N TRP A 148 4.06 4.36 19.84
CA TRP A 148 5.44 4.15 20.28
C TRP A 148 5.56 2.90 21.16
N GLY A 149 4.68 2.74 22.15
CA GLY A 149 4.64 1.55 23.00
C GLY A 149 4.44 0.26 22.24
N LEU A 150 3.47 0.24 21.28
CA LEU A 150 3.27 -0.92 20.42
C LEU A 150 4.52 -1.26 19.60
N ASN A 151 5.16 -0.26 19.01
CA ASN A 151 6.37 -0.49 18.22
C ASN A 151 7.54 -1.00 19.06
N THR A 152 7.70 -0.46 20.28
CA THR A 152 8.71 -0.96 21.25
C THR A 152 8.48 -2.43 21.58
N VAL A 153 7.22 -2.84 21.78
CA VAL A 153 6.87 -4.26 21.97
C VAL A 153 7.20 -5.09 20.73
N LEU A 154 6.88 -4.59 19.51
CA LEU A 154 7.19 -5.29 18.27
C LEU A 154 8.72 -5.46 18.09
N GLN A 155 9.49 -4.45 18.41
CA GLN A 155 10.96 -4.52 18.37
C GLN A 155 11.51 -5.52 19.40
N ALA A 156 11.08 -5.42 20.66
CA ALA A 156 11.59 -6.26 21.75
C ALA A 156 11.17 -7.74 21.62
N VAL A 157 9.92 -8.00 21.19
CA VAL A 157 9.36 -9.36 21.18
C VAL A 157 9.60 -10.07 19.85
N PHE A 158 9.59 -9.34 18.73
CA PHE A 158 9.65 -9.94 17.38
C PHE A 158 10.95 -9.63 16.64
N GLY A 159 11.82 -8.78 17.20
CA GLY A 159 13.01 -8.30 16.50
C GLY A 159 12.68 -7.42 15.29
N PHE A 160 11.53 -6.73 15.32
CA PHE A 160 11.12 -5.87 14.21
C PHE A 160 12.02 -4.63 14.13
N VAL A 161 12.59 -4.39 12.97
CA VAL A 161 13.50 -3.25 12.76
C VAL A 161 12.81 -2.01 12.15
N GLY A 162 11.58 -2.15 11.69
CA GLY A 162 10.77 -1.06 11.13
C GLY A 162 10.14 -0.16 12.19
N SER A 163 9.53 0.94 11.74
CA SER A 163 8.80 1.87 12.60
C SER A 163 7.28 1.77 12.47
N ASP A 164 6.78 1.28 11.34
CA ASP A 164 5.35 1.14 11.08
C ASP A 164 5.04 -0.15 10.30
N THR A 165 3.89 -0.76 10.58
CA THR A 165 3.39 -1.94 9.85
C THR A 165 2.05 -1.70 9.17
N HIS A 166 1.38 -0.57 9.47
CA HIS A 166 -0.03 -0.31 9.08
C HIS A 166 -0.19 0.71 7.96
N GLY A 167 0.90 1.25 7.43
CA GLY A 167 0.85 2.21 6.32
C GLY A 167 0.43 1.57 5.00
N GLN A 168 0.18 2.42 4.01
CA GLN A 168 0.01 1.96 2.64
C GLN A 168 1.23 1.14 2.19
N LYS A 169 1.04 0.19 1.29
CA LYS A 169 2.10 -0.73 0.89
C LYS A 169 2.18 -0.86 -0.61
N PHE A 170 3.40 -1.06 -1.10
CA PHE A 170 3.66 -1.47 -2.46
C PHE A 170 4.39 -2.82 -2.41
N VAL A 171 3.89 -3.82 -3.12
CA VAL A 171 4.36 -5.20 -3.00
C VAL A 171 4.69 -5.81 -4.36
N TYR A 172 5.77 -6.59 -4.40
CA TYR A 172 6.08 -7.47 -5.52
C TYR A 172 5.39 -8.82 -5.31
N LEU A 173 4.29 -9.04 -6.02
CA LEU A 173 3.39 -10.17 -5.80
C LEU A 173 4.02 -11.55 -5.97
N PRO A 174 4.93 -11.80 -6.94
CA PRO A 174 5.52 -13.13 -7.10
C PRO A 174 6.16 -13.70 -5.83
N VAL A 175 6.87 -12.86 -5.05
CA VAL A 175 7.50 -13.31 -3.78
C VAL A 175 6.62 -13.07 -2.57
N MET A 176 5.66 -12.13 -2.64
CA MET A 176 4.78 -11.82 -1.52
C MET A 176 3.54 -12.73 -1.44
N ARG A 177 3.12 -13.39 -2.55
CA ARG A 177 1.97 -14.32 -2.55
C ARG A 177 2.11 -15.47 -1.54
N PRO A 178 3.25 -16.17 -1.41
CA PRO A 178 3.42 -17.18 -0.37
C PRO A 178 3.31 -16.58 1.04
N ILE A 179 3.81 -15.36 1.24
CA ILE A 179 3.79 -14.68 2.55
C ILE A 179 2.36 -14.40 3.02
N PHE A 180 1.54 -13.74 2.19
CA PHE A 180 0.18 -13.41 2.63
C PHE A 180 -0.73 -14.65 2.77
N ARG A 181 -0.48 -15.73 2.01
CA ARG A 181 -1.20 -17.01 2.17
C ARG A 181 -0.91 -17.68 3.51
N GLN A 182 0.27 -17.48 4.05
CA GLN A 182 0.67 -18.02 5.36
C GLN A 182 0.15 -17.18 6.53
N CYS A 183 -0.32 -15.94 6.30
CA CYS A 183 -0.85 -15.10 7.36
C CYS A 183 -2.16 -15.66 7.89
N ILE A 184 -2.26 -15.79 9.22
CA ILE A 184 -3.44 -16.32 9.93
C ILE A 184 -4.14 -15.30 10.81
N MET A 185 -3.51 -14.15 11.09
CA MET A 185 -4.08 -13.05 11.87
C MET A 185 -5.04 -12.22 11.03
N ARG A 186 -6.13 -12.84 10.51
CA ARG A 186 -7.09 -12.20 9.61
C ARG A 186 -7.86 -11.03 10.24
N ARG A 187 -7.91 -10.95 11.58
CA ARG A 187 -8.61 -9.90 12.31
C ARG A 187 -7.62 -9.05 13.10
N GLY A 188 -7.33 -7.85 12.64
CA GLY A 188 -6.64 -6.80 13.41
C GLY A 188 -5.12 -6.69 13.20
N GLN A 189 -4.35 -7.77 13.27
CA GLN A 189 -2.88 -7.75 13.17
C GLN A 189 -2.33 -8.34 11.85
N PHE A 190 -3.14 -8.35 10.81
CA PHE A 190 -2.71 -8.88 9.50
C PHE A 190 -1.49 -8.13 8.96
N ASP A 191 -1.54 -6.80 8.94
CA ASP A 191 -0.44 -5.98 8.44
C ASP A 191 0.87 -6.22 9.19
N THR A 192 0.78 -6.41 10.52
CA THR A 192 1.94 -6.69 11.36
C THR A 192 2.50 -8.09 11.06
N GLU A 193 1.65 -9.13 11.02
CA GLU A 193 2.08 -10.47 10.67
C GLU A 193 2.70 -10.53 9.28
N PHE A 194 2.05 -9.88 8.31
CA PHE A 194 2.50 -9.82 6.92
C PHE A 194 3.90 -9.21 6.80
N THR A 195 4.13 -8.06 7.45
CA THR A 195 5.42 -7.38 7.42
C THR A 195 6.50 -8.19 8.17
N LEU A 196 6.17 -8.76 9.33
CA LEU A 196 7.10 -9.60 10.08
C LEU A 196 7.50 -10.88 9.33
N ARG A 197 6.55 -11.54 8.66
CA ARG A 197 6.85 -12.71 7.83
C ARG A 197 7.74 -12.35 6.65
N ALA A 198 7.47 -11.23 5.98
CA ALA A 198 8.31 -10.74 4.90
C ALA A 198 9.76 -10.48 5.38
N ALA A 199 9.92 -9.83 6.55
CA ALA A 199 11.22 -9.59 7.14
C ALA A 199 11.96 -10.90 7.49
N ARG A 200 11.26 -11.87 8.09
CA ARG A 200 11.85 -13.18 8.43
C ARG A 200 12.16 -14.05 7.21
N ALA A 201 11.45 -13.86 6.11
CA ALA A 201 11.75 -14.48 4.83
C ALA A 201 12.94 -13.84 4.10
N GLN A 202 13.60 -12.83 4.71
CA GLN A 202 14.74 -12.12 4.15
C GLN A 202 14.40 -11.34 2.87
N LEU A 203 13.15 -10.92 2.73
CA LEU A 203 12.74 -10.08 1.62
C LEU A 203 13.30 -8.66 1.79
N TRP A 204 13.50 -7.98 0.65
CA TRP A 204 13.95 -6.60 0.64
C TRP A 204 12.81 -5.67 0.97
N ILE A 205 12.91 -4.99 2.11
CA ILE A 205 11.87 -4.09 2.62
C ILE A 205 12.40 -2.68 2.66
N ALA A 206 11.62 -1.73 2.13
CA ALA A 206 11.85 -0.31 2.33
C ALA A 206 10.75 0.31 3.20
N GLU A 207 11.13 1.29 4.00
CA GLU A 207 10.22 2.16 4.74
C GLU A 207 10.44 3.59 4.27
N VAL A 208 9.37 4.22 3.78
CA VAL A 208 9.37 5.55 3.18
C VAL A 208 8.47 6.47 4.00
N PRO A 209 8.93 7.65 4.42
CA PRO A 209 8.10 8.58 5.17
C PRO A 209 6.94 9.10 4.31
N VAL A 210 5.73 9.09 4.89
CA VAL A 210 4.53 9.65 4.27
C VAL A 210 3.86 10.63 5.21
N PRO A 211 3.36 11.79 4.73
CA PRO A 211 2.62 12.72 5.54
C PRO A 211 1.28 12.10 5.96
N ILE A 212 0.81 12.41 7.19
CA ILE A 212 -0.54 12.06 7.61
C ILE A 212 -1.38 13.30 7.69
N VAL A 213 -2.45 13.28 6.91
CA VAL A 213 -3.60 14.14 7.10
C VAL A 213 -4.75 13.25 7.53
N GLU A 214 -5.04 13.19 8.84
CA GLU A 214 -6.23 12.45 9.31
C GLU A 214 -7.49 13.21 8.90
N LEU A 215 -8.21 12.69 7.91
CA LEU A 215 -9.47 13.26 7.45
C LEU A 215 -10.64 12.94 8.39
N ARG A 216 -10.47 11.97 9.30
CA ARG A 216 -11.52 11.50 10.21
C ARG A 216 -11.24 11.83 11.67
N LYS A 217 -12.24 12.37 12.36
CA LYS A 217 -12.27 12.43 13.84
C LYS A 217 -12.43 11.02 14.42
N ALA A 218 -11.54 10.64 15.34
CA ALA A 218 -11.60 9.33 15.98
C ALA A 218 -12.90 9.13 16.76
N ARG A 219 -13.64 8.06 16.48
CA ARG A 219 -14.71 7.57 17.32
C ARG A 219 -14.10 6.91 18.56
N ASN A 220 -14.52 7.41 19.73
CA ASN A 220 -14.04 6.95 21.04
C ASN A 220 -14.43 5.49 21.31
N LEU A 221 -13.40 4.62 21.50
CA LEU A 221 -13.49 3.35 22.25
C LEU A 221 -12.07 2.83 22.53
N MET A 222 -11.30 3.58 23.33
CA MET A 222 -9.85 3.35 23.47
C MET A 222 -9.49 2.13 24.31
N LEU A 223 -10.17 1.93 25.44
CA LEU A 223 -9.86 0.82 26.37
C LEU A 223 -10.03 -0.56 25.73
N HIS A 224 -11.13 -0.78 25.00
CA HIS A 224 -11.37 -2.04 24.29
C HIS A 224 -10.33 -2.32 23.21
N LYS A 225 -9.80 -1.29 22.54
CA LYS A 225 -8.75 -1.45 21.55
C LYS A 225 -7.42 -1.86 22.19
N ILE A 226 -7.08 -1.32 23.36
CA ILE A 226 -5.84 -1.65 24.08
C ILE A 226 -5.84 -3.11 24.53
N VAL A 227 -6.92 -3.57 25.18
CA VAL A 227 -7.05 -4.96 25.66
C VAL A 227 -7.02 -5.93 24.48
N ARG A 228 -7.75 -5.62 23.41
CA ARG A 228 -7.77 -6.45 22.21
C ARG A 228 -6.39 -6.51 21.56
N ASN A 229 -5.68 -5.40 21.46
CA ASN A 229 -4.33 -5.39 20.91
C ASN A 229 -3.36 -6.26 21.74
N PHE A 230 -3.50 -6.27 23.05
CA PHE A 230 -2.64 -7.11 23.91
C PHE A 230 -2.89 -8.62 23.69
N VAL A 231 -4.16 -9.03 23.57
CA VAL A 231 -4.53 -10.42 23.23
C VAL A 231 -4.01 -10.78 21.84
N ASP A 232 -4.18 -9.87 20.87
CA ASP A 232 -3.72 -10.07 19.50
C ASP A 232 -2.19 -10.18 19.41
N ILE A 233 -1.43 -9.39 20.20
CA ILE A 233 0.04 -9.49 20.27
C ILE A 233 0.47 -10.85 20.85
N ARG A 234 -0.19 -11.34 21.90
CA ARG A 234 0.11 -12.68 22.46
C ARG A 234 -0.18 -13.78 21.45
N ARG A 235 -1.27 -13.66 20.69
CA ARG A 235 -1.61 -14.59 19.61
C ARG A 235 -0.56 -14.50 18.49
N LEU A 236 -0.21 -13.29 18.07
CA LEU A 236 0.82 -13.06 17.07
C LEU A 236 2.17 -13.65 17.52
N HIS A 237 2.55 -13.49 18.80
CA HIS A 237 3.77 -14.09 19.34
C HIS A 237 3.76 -15.61 19.19
N ARG A 238 2.65 -16.27 19.53
CA ARG A 238 2.51 -17.72 19.37
C ARG A 238 2.70 -18.16 17.92
N VAL A 239 2.02 -17.46 16.98
CA VAL A 239 2.12 -17.71 15.54
C VAL A 239 3.54 -17.50 15.01
N MET A 240 4.20 -16.43 15.45
CA MET A 240 5.52 -16.07 14.96
C MET A 240 6.66 -16.88 15.59
N ARG A 241 6.44 -17.57 16.69
CA ARG A 241 7.46 -18.47 17.30
C ARG A 241 7.87 -19.61 16.36
N GLU A 242 6.97 -20.07 15.50
CA GLU A 242 7.22 -21.14 14.53
C GLU A 242 7.95 -20.64 13.27
N VAL A 243 8.06 -19.33 13.10
CA VAL A 243 8.76 -18.72 11.96
C VAL A 243 10.19 -18.37 12.39
N PRO A 244 11.23 -19.00 11.83
CA PRO A 244 12.60 -18.77 12.28
C PRO A 244 13.05 -17.33 12.04
N ILE A 245 13.77 -16.76 13.02
CA ILE A 245 14.41 -15.45 12.88
C ILE A 245 15.74 -15.67 12.16
N LYS A 246 15.88 -15.15 10.97
CA LYS A 246 17.16 -15.13 10.25
C LYS A 246 17.94 -13.86 10.61
N ALA A 247 19.26 -13.98 10.77
CA ALA A 247 20.11 -12.97 11.41
C ALA A 247 20.24 -11.62 10.72
N ALA A 248 19.96 -11.52 9.43
CA ALA A 248 20.10 -10.26 8.68
C ALA A 248 18.77 -9.87 8.03
N THR A 249 18.13 -8.84 8.53
CA THR A 249 16.94 -8.27 7.88
C THR A 249 17.39 -7.28 6.83
N ARG A 250 16.94 -7.47 5.59
CA ARG A 250 17.19 -6.55 4.47
C ARG A 250 16.17 -5.43 4.51
N TYR A 251 16.32 -4.54 5.50
CA TYR A 251 15.39 -3.47 5.79
C TYR A 251 16.07 -2.12 5.62
N HIS A 252 15.56 -1.27 4.74
CA HIS A 252 16.09 0.06 4.47
C HIS A 252 15.08 1.13 4.87
N ARG A 253 15.51 2.12 5.64
CA ARG A 253 14.72 3.30 5.96
C ARG A 253 15.22 4.47 5.14
N TRP A 254 14.32 5.03 4.36
CA TRP A 254 14.57 6.25 3.62
C TRP A 254 14.28 7.46 4.50
N SER A 255 15.11 8.49 4.42
CA SER A 255 14.75 9.81 4.91
C SER A 255 13.86 10.53 3.90
N ARG A 256 13.20 11.59 4.32
CA ARG A 256 12.42 12.41 3.39
C ARG A 256 13.32 13.07 2.35
N GLU A 257 14.47 13.58 2.79
CA GLU A 257 15.46 14.20 1.93
C GLU A 257 15.96 13.24 0.84
N ASP A 258 16.28 12.00 1.19
CA ASP A 258 16.71 10.97 0.23
C ASP A 258 15.62 10.63 -0.79
N VAL A 259 14.35 10.62 -0.36
CA VAL A 259 13.20 10.36 -1.24
C VAL A 259 12.97 11.51 -2.22
N GLU A 260 13.05 12.75 -1.75
CA GLU A 260 12.87 13.95 -2.57
C GLU A 260 14.03 14.19 -3.54
N ASN A 261 15.27 13.87 -3.14
CA ASN A 261 16.49 14.08 -3.91
C ASN A 261 16.85 12.91 -4.84
N LEU A 262 16.08 11.81 -4.84
CA LEU A 262 16.37 10.65 -5.69
C LEU A 262 16.24 11.02 -7.17
N ASP A 263 17.38 11.22 -7.83
CA ASP A 263 17.43 11.54 -9.25
C ASP A 263 17.28 10.31 -10.17
N GLY A 264 17.24 10.56 -11.49
CA GLY A 264 17.11 9.49 -12.48
C GLY A 264 18.28 8.52 -12.49
N ALA A 265 19.52 9.00 -12.35
CA ALA A 265 20.72 8.17 -12.38
C ALA A 265 20.80 7.27 -11.14
N GLN A 266 20.53 7.80 -9.97
CA GLN A 266 20.44 7.05 -8.72
C GLN A 266 19.32 6.01 -8.77
N THR A 267 18.17 6.36 -9.37
CA THR A 267 17.05 5.42 -9.57
C THR A 267 17.48 4.23 -10.43
N VAL A 268 18.20 4.47 -11.55
CA VAL A 268 18.71 3.41 -12.42
C VAL A 268 19.68 2.52 -11.65
N LEU A 269 20.63 3.10 -10.92
CA LEU A 269 21.60 2.35 -10.11
C LEU A 269 20.90 1.45 -9.08
N LEU A 270 19.90 1.97 -8.37
CA LEU A 270 19.12 1.20 -7.40
C LEU A 270 18.41 0.02 -8.07
N ILE A 271 17.81 0.22 -9.25
CA ILE A 271 17.12 -0.83 -9.99
C ILE A 271 18.13 -1.90 -10.43
N GLU A 272 19.29 -1.52 -10.92
CA GLU A 272 20.36 -2.47 -11.30
C GLU A 272 20.84 -3.29 -10.10
N MET A 273 21.06 -2.66 -8.95
CA MET A 273 21.39 -3.36 -7.71
C MET A 273 20.28 -4.36 -7.31
N GLY A 274 19.02 -3.97 -7.41
CA GLY A 274 17.88 -4.85 -7.13
C GLY A 274 17.83 -6.06 -8.08
N ARG A 275 18.17 -5.86 -9.36
CA ARG A 275 18.26 -6.93 -10.37
C ARG A 275 19.38 -7.93 -10.07
N LEU A 276 20.57 -7.44 -9.77
CA LEU A 276 21.71 -8.27 -9.42
C LEU A 276 21.39 -9.19 -8.22
N HIS A 277 20.65 -8.66 -7.25
CA HIS A 277 20.25 -9.44 -6.08
C HIS A 277 19.21 -10.53 -6.35
N ARG A 278 18.33 -10.31 -7.32
CA ARG A 278 17.25 -11.26 -7.64
C ARG A 278 17.67 -12.35 -8.61
N GLY A 279 18.81 -12.21 -9.28
CA GLY A 279 19.22 -13.13 -10.34
C GLY A 279 18.22 -13.18 -11.51
N THR A 280 17.34 -12.19 -11.63
CA THR A 280 16.30 -12.15 -12.66
C THR A 280 16.43 -10.90 -13.52
N THR A 281 16.44 -11.10 -14.83
CA THR A 281 16.22 -10.04 -15.81
C THR A 281 14.72 -9.69 -15.85
N VAL A 282 14.28 -8.74 -15.05
CA VAL A 282 12.96 -8.12 -15.26
C VAL A 282 13.14 -7.08 -16.37
N PRO A 283 12.45 -7.17 -17.52
CA PRO A 283 12.57 -6.17 -18.57
C PRO A 283 12.16 -4.79 -18.03
N ILE A 284 13.00 -3.78 -18.22
CA ILE A 284 12.54 -2.39 -18.10
C ILE A 284 11.78 -2.12 -19.40
N ASP A 285 10.52 -1.75 -19.29
CA ASP A 285 9.80 -1.16 -20.42
C ASP A 285 10.54 0.13 -20.82
N SER A 286 11.10 0.16 -22.01
CA SER A 286 11.89 1.28 -22.55
C SER A 286 11.08 2.60 -22.64
N ALA A 287 9.78 2.55 -22.49
CA ALA A 287 8.89 3.70 -22.49
C ALA A 287 9.02 4.62 -21.25
N LEU A 288 9.82 4.26 -20.24
CA LEU A 288 9.96 5.02 -19.00
C LEU A 288 11.25 5.87 -18.92
N ASN A 289 12.10 5.81 -19.93
CA ASN A 289 13.39 6.55 -19.98
C ASN A 289 13.31 7.94 -20.61
N GLU A 290 12.14 8.43 -21.02
CA GLU A 290 12.02 9.82 -21.46
C GLU A 290 11.77 10.73 -20.25
N PRO A 291 12.64 11.70 -19.97
CA PRO A 291 12.40 12.74 -18.99
C PRO A 291 11.28 13.65 -19.53
N ARG A 292 10.03 13.40 -19.11
CA ARG A 292 8.95 14.36 -19.39
C ARG A 292 9.14 15.59 -18.52
N ASP A 293 9.31 16.71 -19.21
CA ASP A 293 9.52 18.07 -18.74
C ASP A 293 8.57 18.44 -17.56
N SER A 294 9.15 18.73 -16.40
CA SER A 294 8.45 19.08 -15.17
C SER A 294 7.77 20.46 -15.21
N THR A 295 7.90 21.19 -16.32
CA THR A 295 7.47 22.59 -16.42
C THR A 295 5.98 22.81 -16.72
N SER A 296 5.21 21.77 -17.02
CA SER A 296 3.78 21.93 -17.36
C SER A 296 2.82 21.97 -16.17
N TYR A 297 3.27 21.64 -14.96
CA TYR A 297 2.38 21.52 -13.78
C TYR A 297 2.23 22.79 -12.96
N GLU A 298 3.16 23.75 -13.08
CA GLU A 298 3.08 25.02 -12.33
C GLU A 298 2.14 26.06 -12.94
N ARG A 299 1.77 25.97 -14.21
CA ARG A 299 0.92 26.96 -14.90
C ARG A 299 -0.57 26.90 -14.57
N LYS A 300 -1.08 25.87 -13.88
CA LYS A 300 -2.53 25.76 -13.58
C LYS A 300 -2.93 26.23 -12.17
N ARG A 301 -2.00 26.66 -11.33
CA ARG A 301 -2.30 27.20 -9.98
C ARG A 301 -2.34 28.71 -9.89
N GLY A 302 -2.14 29.43 -10.98
CA GLY A 302 -1.92 30.89 -11.00
C GLY A 302 -3.04 31.79 -11.52
N THR A 303 -4.25 31.25 -11.81
CA THR A 303 -5.34 32.13 -12.27
C THR A 303 -6.66 31.82 -11.57
N GLY A 304 -6.82 32.37 -10.40
CA GLY A 304 -8.08 32.24 -9.64
C GLY A 304 -8.20 33.24 -8.49
N THR A 305 -7.87 34.50 -8.75
CA THR A 305 -8.28 35.58 -7.84
C THR A 305 -8.43 36.88 -8.64
N ALA A 306 -9.61 37.39 -8.60
CA ALA A 306 -10.05 38.77 -8.77
C ALA A 306 -11.18 38.94 -9.78
N ALA A 307 -12.39 39.03 -9.29
CA ALA A 307 -13.37 40.03 -9.67
C ALA A 307 -14.55 39.96 -8.68
N ARG A 308 -14.49 40.85 -7.69
CA ARG A 308 -15.69 41.40 -7.05
C ARG A 308 -15.65 42.88 -7.35
N SER A 309 -16.60 43.36 -8.06
CA SER A 309 -17.23 44.66 -7.99
C SER A 309 -18.68 44.53 -8.37
#